data_81fd0c3fd449534f5ab318fb61789e10
#
_entry.id   81fd0c3fd449534f5ab318fb61789e10
#
_cell.length_a   1.000
_cell.length_b   1.000
_cell.length_c   1.000
_cell.angle_alpha   90.00
_cell.angle_beta   90.00
_cell.angle_gamma   90.00
#
_symmetry.space_group_name_H-M   'P 1'
#
loop_
_entity.id
_entity.type
_entity.pdbx_description
1 polymer ?
#
loop_
_entity_poly.entity_id
_entity_poly.type
_entity_poly.pdbx_seq_one_letter_code
_entity_poly.pdbx_strand_id
1 'polypeptide(L)'
;MKFYASSQIGIGKAENEDRIILGKSVIAGGSFITNIENGIVAVADGVGGNNAGEIASHFVATRLSNAQSVSFESLSQINTDLIDLSHVNPQYKNMATTLSGINFNKDKTLIFHIGNTRVYALQGSKYLKQLTNDDTTLNYLLVSGRLSPEDAISFDKKNEIIACFGGGTAALFKANVSAVDILSPILITSDGIHDYLSVDELEDTIDNYGISLQACERLIELARQNGSKDDASVIMGGVE
;
A
#
# COMPACT_ATOMS: atom_id res chain seq x y z
N MET A 1 3.72 18.96 5.54
CA MET A 1 4.31 17.68 5.99
C MET A 1 5.42 17.28 5.04
N LYS A 2 6.52 16.75 5.56
CA LYS A 2 7.63 16.25 4.76
C LYS A 2 7.53 14.74 4.61
N PHE A 3 7.70 14.26 3.38
CA PHE A 3 7.64 12.83 3.04
C PHE A 3 8.90 12.37 2.35
N TYR A 4 9.29 11.17 2.67
CA TYR A 4 10.38 10.40 2.10
C TYR A 4 9.79 9.12 1.51
N ALA A 5 10.17 8.79 0.30
CA ALA A 5 9.64 7.61 -0.38
C ALA A 5 10.72 6.92 -1.19
N SER A 6 10.66 5.60 -1.22
CA SER A 6 11.49 4.78 -2.11
C SER A 6 10.66 3.63 -2.65
N SER A 7 10.80 3.36 -3.95
CA SER A 7 10.22 2.21 -4.62
C SER A 7 11.25 1.56 -5.53
N GLN A 8 11.35 0.24 -5.48
CA GLN A 8 12.30 -0.53 -6.27
C GLN A 8 11.63 -1.77 -6.85
N ILE A 9 11.91 -2.01 -8.12
CA ILE A 9 11.45 -3.19 -8.85
C ILE A 9 11.96 -4.48 -8.22
N GLY A 10 11.15 -5.51 -8.22
CA GLY A 10 11.48 -6.84 -7.74
C GLY A 10 12.60 -7.53 -8.51
N ILE A 11 13.26 -8.48 -7.86
CA ILE A 11 14.38 -9.21 -8.47
C ILE A 11 13.87 -10.13 -9.58
N GLY A 12 14.29 -9.86 -10.81
CA GLY A 12 13.92 -10.64 -11.99
C GLY A 12 12.57 -10.25 -12.62
N LYS A 13 11.88 -9.23 -12.08
CA LYS A 13 10.70 -8.66 -12.74
C LYS A 13 11.12 -7.74 -13.91
N ALA A 14 10.27 -7.62 -14.92
CA ALA A 14 10.48 -6.74 -16.06
C ALA A 14 10.06 -5.30 -15.77
N GLU A 15 9.02 -5.13 -14.99
CA GLU A 15 8.45 -3.84 -14.61
C GLU A 15 8.07 -3.83 -13.13
N ASN A 16 8.08 -2.65 -12.52
CA ASN A 16 7.59 -2.44 -11.17
C ASN A 16 6.07 -2.27 -11.21
N GLU A 17 5.34 -3.15 -10.55
CA GLU A 17 3.89 -3.12 -10.47
C GLU A 17 3.39 -2.19 -9.35
N ASP A 18 4.28 -1.77 -8.43
CA ASP A 18 3.97 -0.78 -7.41
C ASP A 18 3.88 0.64 -7.99
N ARG A 19 2.99 1.45 -7.43
CA ARG A 19 2.94 2.91 -7.64
C ARG A 19 2.85 3.64 -6.32
N ILE A 20 3.71 4.65 -6.19
CA ILE A 20 3.66 5.61 -5.09
C ILE A 20 2.91 6.86 -5.55
N ILE A 21 2.01 7.38 -4.72
CA ILE A 21 1.35 8.67 -4.91
C ILE A 21 1.91 9.65 -3.89
N LEU A 22 2.47 10.78 -4.38
CA LEU A 22 2.92 11.90 -3.56
C LEU A 22 2.24 13.18 -4.08
N GLY A 23 1.11 13.54 -3.48
CA GLY A 23 0.26 14.65 -3.95
C GLY A 23 -0.29 14.37 -5.34
N LYS A 24 0.20 15.12 -6.34
CA LYS A 24 -0.19 14.95 -7.76
C LYS A 24 0.75 14.02 -8.55
N SER A 25 1.86 13.62 -7.97
CA SER A 25 2.86 12.79 -8.64
C SER A 25 2.56 11.31 -8.44
N VAL A 26 2.64 10.55 -9.53
CA VAL A 26 2.57 9.09 -9.53
C VAL A 26 3.94 8.55 -9.96
N ILE A 27 4.52 7.69 -9.14
CA ILE A 27 5.91 7.26 -9.23
C ILE A 27 5.96 5.73 -9.32
N ALA A 28 6.74 5.22 -10.28
CA ALA A 28 6.94 3.78 -10.49
C ALA A 28 8.28 3.25 -9.93
N GLY A 29 9.18 4.12 -9.48
CA GLY A 29 10.47 3.71 -8.93
C GLY A 29 11.39 4.88 -8.65
N GLY A 30 12.40 4.65 -7.81
CA GLY A 30 13.35 5.66 -7.36
C GLY A 30 13.09 6.13 -5.92
N SER A 31 13.91 7.11 -5.49
CA SER A 31 13.88 7.66 -4.15
C SER A 31 13.59 9.15 -4.18
N PHE A 32 12.70 9.63 -3.31
CA PHE A 32 12.15 10.98 -3.35
C PHE A 32 12.03 11.60 -1.96
N ILE A 33 12.21 12.91 -1.92
CA ILE A 33 11.91 13.75 -0.75
C ILE A 33 11.00 14.88 -1.25
N THR A 34 9.87 15.09 -0.59
CA THR A 34 8.94 16.14 -0.97
C THR A 34 8.23 16.75 0.23
N ASN A 35 7.78 17.99 0.08
CA ASN A 35 6.88 18.64 1.04
C ASN A 35 5.49 18.73 0.41
N ILE A 36 4.48 18.26 1.15
CA ILE A 36 3.07 18.30 0.73
C ILE A 36 2.29 18.99 1.84
N GLU A 37 1.61 20.10 1.50
CA GLU A 37 0.79 20.84 2.47
C GLU A 37 -0.56 20.18 2.71
N ASN A 38 -1.15 19.65 1.65
CA ASN A 38 -2.40 18.90 1.64
C ASN A 38 -2.46 18.00 0.41
N GLY A 39 -3.18 16.90 0.52
CA GLY A 39 -3.36 15.95 -0.59
C GLY A 39 -3.25 14.50 -0.20
N ILE A 40 -2.89 13.68 -1.16
CA ILE A 40 -2.87 12.22 -1.05
C ILE A 40 -1.44 11.72 -1.02
N VAL A 41 -1.18 10.80 -0.09
CA VAL A 41 0.05 9.99 -0.03
C VAL A 41 -0.35 8.54 0.10
N ALA A 42 0.05 7.68 -0.85
CA ALA A 42 -0.41 6.30 -0.92
C ALA A 42 0.55 5.38 -1.67
N VAL A 43 0.36 4.08 -1.45
CA VAL A 43 0.95 2.99 -2.23
C VAL A 43 -0.19 2.19 -2.86
N ALA A 44 -0.07 1.90 -4.15
CA ALA A 44 -0.88 0.96 -4.90
C ALA A 44 0.04 -0.14 -5.40
N ASP A 45 -0.24 -1.38 -5.05
CA ASP A 45 0.52 -2.57 -5.40
C ASP A 45 -0.28 -3.37 -6.42
N GLY A 46 0.29 -3.53 -7.62
CA GLY A 46 -0.36 -4.23 -8.72
C GLY A 46 -0.31 -5.73 -8.54
N VAL A 47 -1.48 -6.36 -8.42
CA VAL A 47 -1.61 -7.79 -8.19
C VAL A 47 -2.15 -8.51 -9.43
N GLY A 48 -1.56 -9.67 -9.76
CA GLY A 48 -2.07 -10.52 -10.83
C GLY A 48 -0.97 -11.08 -11.73
N GLY A 49 -0.82 -12.38 -11.78
CA GLY A 49 0.22 -13.11 -12.51
C GLY A 49 0.14 -13.07 -14.04
N ASN A 50 -0.57 -12.12 -14.65
CA ASN A 50 -0.72 -11.96 -16.09
C ASN A 50 -0.63 -10.49 -16.53
N ASN A 51 0.56 -9.90 -16.46
CA ASN A 51 0.98 -8.72 -17.23
C ASN A 51 0.08 -7.47 -17.22
N ALA A 52 -0.61 -7.15 -16.13
CA ALA A 52 -1.40 -5.94 -16.07
C ALA A 52 -1.51 -5.33 -14.66
N GLY A 53 -0.72 -5.81 -13.69
CA GLY A 53 -0.64 -5.22 -12.35
C GLY A 53 -0.15 -3.79 -12.41
N GLU A 54 0.88 -3.53 -13.21
CA GLU A 54 1.46 -2.20 -13.44
C GLU A 54 0.46 -1.23 -14.10
N ILE A 55 -0.44 -1.76 -14.96
CA ILE A 55 -1.49 -0.96 -15.59
C ILE A 55 -2.58 -0.62 -14.56
N ALA A 56 -3.00 -1.61 -13.75
CA ALA A 56 -4.01 -1.41 -12.74
C ALA A 56 -3.57 -0.40 -11.68
N SER A 57 -2.38 -0.59 -11.10
CA SER A 57 -1.81 0.31 -10.10
C SER A 57 -1.61 1.72 -10.65
N HIS A 58 -1.08 1.85 -11.88
CA HIS A 58 -0.90 3.13 -12.54
C HIS A 58 -2.24 3.84 -12.81
N PHE A 59 -3.25 3.10 -13.30
CA PHE A 59 -4.58 3.65 -13.55
C PHE A 59 -5.22 4.19 -12.28
N VAL A 60 -5.28 3.37 -11.22
CA VAL A 60 -5.86 3.75 -9.93
C VAL A 60 -5.12 4.93 -9.32
N ALA A 61 -3.78 4.88 -9.29
CA ALA A 61 -2.94 5.95 -8.76
C ALA A 61 -3.15 7.26 -9.52
N THR A 62 -3.21 7.22 -10.85
CA THR A 62 -3.42 8.41 -11.69
C THR A 62 -4.81 9.01 -11.49
N ARG A 63 -5.84 8.19 -11.45
CA ARG A 63 -7.21 8.67 -11.18
C ARG A 63 -7.31 9.30 -9.79
N LEU A 64 -6.74 8.64 -8.79
CA LEU A 64 -6.79 9.11 -7.41
C LEU A 64 -5.98 10.39 -7.21
N SER A 65 -4.77 10.51 -7.78
CA SER A 65 -3.93 11.72 -7.66
C SER A 65 -4.62 12.96 -8.24
N ASN A 66 -5.57 12.79 -9.17
CA ASN A 66 -6.36 13.86 -9.77
C ASN A 66 -7.73 14.05 -9.10
N ALA A 67 -8.12 13.19 -8.16
CA ALA A 67 -9.40 13.31 -7.46
C ALA A 67 -9.45 14.58 -6.59
N GLN A 68 -10.63 15.17 -6.49
CA GLN A 68 -10.86 16.33 -5.61
C GLN A 68 -11.01 15.93 -4.14
N SER A 69 -11.50 14.71 -3.90
CA SER A 69 -11.69 14.16 -2.55
C SER A 69 -11.60 12.63 -2.60
N VAL A 70 -11.25 12.04 -1.47
CA VAL A 70 -11.27 10.59 -1.27
C VAL A 70 -12.50 10.23 -0.46
N SER A 71 -13.36 9.42 -1.06
CA SER A 71 -14.56 8.83 -0.44
C SER A 71 -14.80 7.43 -0.99
N PHE A 72 -15.67 6.66 -0.36
CA PHE A 72 -16.07 5.36 -0.90
C PHE A 72 -16.61 5.49 -2.33
N GLU A 73 -17.43 6.51 -2.61
CA GLU A 73 -18.04 6.76 -3.92
C GLU A 73 -16.98 7.06 -4.99
N SER A 74 -15.98 7.91 -4.67
CA SER A 74 -14.91 8.22 -5.61
C SER A 74 -14.02 7.00 -5.90
N LEU A 75 -13.72 6.19 -4.89
CA LEU A 75 -12.98 4.93 -5.06
C LEU A 75 -13.79 3.90 -5.84
N SER A 76 -15.10 3.80 -5.58
CA SER A 76 -16.01 2.92 -6.33
C SER A 76 -16.11 3.31 -7.81
N GLN A 77 -16.12 4.60 -8.12
CA GLN A 77 -16.11 5.06 -9.50
C GLN A 77 -14.79 4.70 -10.20
N ILE A 78 -13.65 4.88 -9.53
CA ILE A 78 -12.33 4.47 -10.06
C ILE A 78 -12.30 2.96 -10.33
N ASN A 79 -12.90 2.16 -9.44
CA ASN A 79 -12.99 0.71 -9.65
C ASN A 79 -13.85 0.35 -10.85
N THR A 80 -14.98 1.02 -11.02
CA THR A 80 -15.85 0.82 -12.20
C THR A 80 -15.10 1.16 -13.49
N ASP A 81 -14.42 2.30 -13.53
CA ASP A 81 -13.64 2.74 -14.69
C ASP A 81 -12.50 1.73 -15.02
N LEU A 82 -11.86 1.14 -13.99
CA LEU A 82 -10.83 0.11 -14.15
C LEU A 82 -11.40 -1.18 -14.75
N ILE A 83 -12.56 -1.61 -14.26
CA ILE A 83 -13.27 -2.80 -14.78
C ILE A 83 -13.68 -2.57 -16.23
N ASP A 84 -14.23 -1.41 -16.57
CA ASP A 84 -14.61 -1.06 -17.95
C ASP A 84 -13.38 -1.09 -18.88
N LEU A 85 -12.23 -0.58 -18.44
CA LEU A 85 -10.98 -0.66 -19.18
C LEU A 85 -10.56 -2.11 -19.42
N SER A 86 -10.75 -3.00 -18.45
CA SER A 86 -10.44 -4.43 -18.57
C SER A 86 -11.34 -5.17 -19.58
N HIS A 87 -12.57 -4.70 -19.76
CA HIS A 87 -13.52 -5.29 -20.70
C HIS A 87 -13.23 -4.93 -22.15
N VAL A 88 -12.73 -3.74 -22.42
CA VAL A 88 -12.41 -3.29 -23.78
C VAL A 88 -11.06 -3.77 -24.29
N ASN A 89 -10.19 -4.23 -23.38
CA ASN A 89 -8.87 -4.75 -23.75
C ASN A 89 -8.61 -6.12 -23.12
N PRO A 90 -8.64 -7.21 -23.93
CA PRO A 90 -8.43 -8.57 -23.43
C PRO A 90 -7.10 -8.80 -22.71
N GLN A 91 -6.07 -7.99 -23.00
CA GLN A 91 -4.77 -8.07 -22.32
C GLN A 91 -4.84 -7.61 -20.86
N TYR A 92 -5.84 -6.81 -20.50
CA TYR A 92 -6.05 -6.29 -19.15
C TYR A 92 -7.08 -7.11 -18.35
N LYS A 93 -7.44 -8.28 -18.85
CA LYS A 93 -8.39 -9.16 -18.17
C LYS A 93 -7.89 -9.52 -16.78
N ASN A 94 -8.75 -9.29 -15.78
CA ASN A 94 -8.49 -9.54 -14.36
C ASN A 94 -7.31 -8.72 -13.77
N MET A 95 -6.92 -7.62 -14.43
CA MET A 95 -5.96 -6.70 -13.80
C MET A 95 -6.49 -6.22 -12.45
N ALA A 96 -5.60 -6.12 -11.49
CA ALA A 96 -5.98 -5.75 -10.13
C ALA A 96 -4.87 -4.96 -9.44
N THR A 97 -5.25 -4.21 -8.42
CA THR A 97 -4.31 -3.51 -7.56
C THR A 97 -4.89 -3.31 -6.16
N THR A 98 -4.04 -3.35 -5.17
CA THR A 98 -4.34 -2.84 -3.83
C THR A 98 -4.26 -1.32 -3.82
N LEU A 99 -4.65 -0.70 -2.71
CA LEU A 99 -4.44 0.72 -2.47
C LEU A 99 -4.53 1.03 -0.99
N SER A 100 -3.52 1.66 -0.42
CA SER A 100 -3.58 2.17 0.95
C SER A 100 -2.84 3.49 1.08
N GLY A 101 -3.42 4.39 1.85
CA GLY A 101 -2.80 5.69 2.06
C GLY A 101 -3.61 6.63 2.92
N ILE A 102 -3.18 7.87 2.92
CA ILE A 102 -3.84 8.98 3.59
C ILE A 102 -4.19 10.10 2.62
N ASN A 103 -5.32 10.73 2.88
CA ASN A 103 -5.65 12.05 2.32
C ASN A 103 -5.77 13.04 3.48
N PHE A 104 -4.98 14.09 3.46
CA PHE A 104 -4.89 15.01 4.57
C PHE A 104 -4.96 16.47 4.12
N ASN A 105 -5.49 17.29 4.99
CA ASN A 105 -5.44 18.75 4.94
C ASN A 105 -5.22 19.29 6.37
N LYS A 106 -5.35 20.62 6.57
CA LYS A 106 -5.12 21.26 7.87
C LYS A 106 -6.08 20.78 8.97
N ASP A 107 -7.27 20.36 8.59
CA ASP A 107 -8.38 20.09 9.53
C ASP A 107 -8.64 18.60 9.73
N LYS A 108 -8.25 17.75 8.77
CA LYS A 108 -8.68 16.36 8.74
C LYS A 108 -7.69 15.47 8.02
N THR A 109 -7.48 14.28 8.57
CA THR A 109 -6.81 13.17 7.88
C THR A 109 -7.79 12.02 7.68
N LEU A 110 -7.87 11.53 6.44
CA LEU A 110 -8.58 10.30 6.09
C LEU A 110 -7.54 9.23 5.79
N ILE A 111 -7.77 8.04 6.32
CA ILE A 111 -7.15 6.80 5.84
C ILE A 111 -8.09 6.17 4.82
N PHE A 112 -7.53 5.62 3.77
CA PHE A 112 -8.24 4.76 2.83
C PHE A 112 -7.43 3.50 2.54
N HIS A 113 -8.15 2.38 2.34
CA HIS A 113 -7.53 1.07 2.25
C HIS A 113 -8.39 0.07 1.49
N ILE A 114 -7.75 -0.76 0.68
CA ILE A 114 -8.25 -2.01 0.11
C ILE A 114 -7.04 -2.89 -0.27
N GLY A 115 -7.05 -4.14 0.13
CA GLY A 115 -5.98 -5.11 -0.15
C GLY A 115 -5.09 -5.39 1.06
N ASN A 116 -3.79 -5.59 0.82
CA ASN A 116 -2.79 -5.91 1.85
C ASN A 116 -1.67 -4.87 2.00
N THR A 117 -1.61 -3.82 1.19
CA THR A 117 -0.73 -2.68 1.50
C THR A 117 -1.08 -2.08 2.85
N ARG A 118 -0.09 -1.67 3.65
CA ARG A 118 -0.31 -1.28 5.04
C ARG A 118 0.03 0.18 5.32
N VAL A 119 -0.76 0.77 6.20
CA VAL A 119 -0.50 2.09 6.80
C VAL A 119 -0.30 1.91 8.30
N TYR A 120 0.79 2.45 8.81
CA TYR A 120 1.11 2.49 10.23
C TYR A 120 1.23 3.93 10.71
N ALA A 121 0.90 4.15 11.99
CA ALA A 121 1.23 5.37 12.73
C ALA A 121 2.36 5.09 13.71
N LEU A 122 3.33 5.99 13.78
CA LEU A 122 4.44 5.90 14.73
C LEU A 122 3.98 6.51 16.07
N GLN A 123 3.88 5.68 17.09
CA GLN A 123 3.49 6.08 18.46
C GLN A 123 4.71 6.29 19.35
N GLY A 124 4.78 7.42 20.07
CA GLY A 124 5.87 7.71 20.98
C GLY A 124 7.26 7.74 20.30
N SER A 125 7.31 8.07 19.01
CA SER A 125 8.51 8.09 18.18
C SER A 125 9.23 6.74 18.02
N LYS A 126 8.61 5.64 18.42
CA LYS A 126 9.25 4.32 18.42
C LYS A 126 8.35 3.19 17.92
N TYR A 127 7.11 3.09 18.39
CA TYR A 127 6.26 1.93 18.15
C TYR A 127 5.32 2.15 16.97
N LEU A 128 5.21 1.14 16.10
CA LEU A 128 4.31 1.15 14.97
C LEU A 128 2.95 0.54 15.33
N LYS A 129 1.91 1.31 15.14
CA LYS A 129 0.53 0.82 15.19
C LYS A 129 0.00 0.70 13.78
N GLN A 130 -0.30 -0.51 13.32
CA GLN A 130 -0.99 -0.71 12.05
C GLN A 130 -2.41 -0.12 12.12
N LEU A 131 -2.76 0.70 11.14
CA LEU A 131 -4.04 1.40 11.05
C LEU A 131 -4.98 0.75 10.03
N THR A 132 -4.46 -0.07 9.14
CA THR A 132 -5.20 -0.86 8.15
C THR A 132 -5.31 -2.32 8.60
N ASN A 133 -6.29 -3.04 8.06
CA ASN A 133 -6.40 -4.48 8.26
C ASN A 133 -6.33 -5.15 6.89
N ASP A 134 -5.41 -6.07 6.70
CA ASP A 134 -5.21 -6.73 5.41
C ASP A 134 -6.48 -7.46 4.95
N ASP A 135 -6.91 -7.20 3.74
CA ASP A 135 -8.00 -7.91 3.08
C ASP A 135 -7.49 -9.22 2.45
N THR A 136 -7.00 -10.13 3.30
CA THR A 136 -6.50 -11.46 2.91
C THR A 136 -7.34 -12.59 3.47
N THR A 137 -7.26 -13.77 2.84
CA THR A 137 -7.89 -14.98 3.32
C THR A 137 -7.44 -15.29 4.75
N LEU A 138 -6.15 -15.17 5.04
CA LEU A 138 -5.61 -15.42 6.38
C LEU A 138 -6.28 -14.52 7.43
N ASN A 139 -6.25 -13.20 7.19
CA ASN A 139 -6.80 -12.25 8.15
C ASN A 139 -8.30 -12.44 8.35
N TYR A 140 -9.05 -12.72 7.29
CA TYR A 140 -10.47 -13.04 7.37
C TYR A 140 -10.74 -14.27 8.26
N LEU A 141 -9.96 -15.32 8.13
CA LEU A 141 -10.11 -16.55 8.92
C LEU A 141 -9.75 -16.32 10.39
N LEU A 142 -8.68 -15.56 10.67
CA LEU A 142 -8.27 -15.19 12.03
C LEU A 142 -9.34 -14.34 12.73
N VAL A 143 -9.78 -13.25 12.10
CA VAL A 143 -10.78 -12.33 12.67
C VAL A 143 -12.13 -13.00 12.88
N SER A 144 -12.51 -13.93 11.99
CA SER A 144 -13.75 -14.71 12.12
C SER A 144 -13.66 -15.88 13.12
N GLY A 145 -12.49 -16.11 13.72
CA GLY A 145 -12.25 -17.22 14.66
C GLY A 145 -12.29 -18.61 14.01
N ARG A 146 -12.17 -18.68 12.67
CA ARG A 146 -12.15 -19.94 11.91
C ARG A 146 -10.77 -20.57 11.79
N LEU A 147 -9.73 -19.81 12.12
CA LEU A 147 -8.35 -20.24 12.17
C LEU A 147 -7.73 -19.76 13.47
N SER A 148 -6.99 -20.62 14.17
CA SER A 148 -6.25 -20.21 15.35
C SER A 148 -4.96 -19.47 14.98
N PRO A 149 -4.40 -18.61 15.86
CA PRO A 149 -3.09 -18.00 15.62
C PRO A 149 -1.97 -19.04 15.42
N GLU A 150 -2.06 -20.18 16.09
CA GLU A 150 -1.10 -21.28 15.97
C GLU A 150 -1.14 -21.90 14.57
N ASP A 151 -2.34 -22.18 14.05
CA ASP A 151 -2.54 -22.76 12.72
C ASP A 151 -2.18 -21.77 11.60
N ALA A 152 -2.31 -20.46 11.86
CA ALA A 152 -1.94 -19.40 10.93
C ALA A 152 -0.46 -19.44 10.51
N ILE A 153 0.43 -19.96 11.39
CA ILE A 153 1.87 -20.06 11.11
C ILE A 153 2.13 -20.96 9.90
N SER A 154 1.34 -22.01 9.72
CA SER A 154 1.49 -23.00 8.63
C SER A 154 0.46 -22.83 7.50
N PHE A 155 -0.33 -21.75 7.52
CA PHE A 155 -1.37 -21.54 6.52
C PHE A 155 -0.76 -21.16 5.15
N ASP A 156 -1.08 -21.95 4.11
CA ASP A 156 -0.43 -21.82 2.79
C ASP A 156 -0.83 -20.57 1.99
N LYS A 157 -2.04 -19.99 2.28
CA LYS A 157 -2.61 -18.90 1.51
C LYS A 157 -2.57 -17.55 2.26
N LYS A 158 -1.45 -17.28 2.93
CA LYS A 158 -1.31 -16.08 3.78
C LYS A 158 -1.57 -14.78 3.00
N ASN A 159 -1.07 -14.71 1.78
CA ASN A 159 -1.09 -13.51 0.94
C ASN A 159 -2.21 -13.53 -0.12
N GLU A 160 -3.15 -14.49 -0.05
CA GLU A 160 -4.29 -14.53 -0.97
C GLU A 160 -5.22 -13.35 -0.67
N ILE A 161 -5.19 -12.35 -1.55
CA ILE A 161 -6.02 -11.13 -1.45
C ILE A 161 -7.46 -11.46 -1.79
N ILE A 162 -8.40 -11.03 -0.94
CA ILE A 162 -9.86 -11.22 -1.14
C ILE A 162 -10.58 -9.95 -1.56
N ALA A 163 -9.95 -8.77 -1.39
CA ALA A 163 -10.50 -7.50 -1.86
C ALA A 163 -9.41 -6.63 -2.49
N CYS A 164 -9.73 -6.05 -3.66
CA CYS A 164 -8.84 -5.17 -4.41
C CYS A 164 -9.63 -4.30 -5.39
N PHE A 165 -8.96 -3.39 -6.09
CA PHE A 165 -9.49 -2.79 -7.31
C PHE A 165 -9.39 -3.79 -8.46
N GLY A 166 -10.41 -3.88 -9.31
CA GLY A 166 -10.44 -4.82 -10.44
C GLY A 166 -10.60 -6.28 -10.02
N GLY A 167 -9.73 -7.18 -10.49
CA GLY A 167 -9.69 -8.60 -10.09
C GLY A 167 -10.80 -9.48 -10.67
N GLY A 168 -11.64 -8.95 -11.55
CA GLY A 168 -12.74 -9.68 -12.18
C GLY A 168 -13.83 -10.12 -11.18
N THR A 169 -14.38 -11.33 -11.38
CA THR A 169 -15.47 -11.85 -10.54
C THR A 169 -14.97 -12.54 -9.25
N ALA A 170 -13.68 -12.74 -9.09
CA ALA A 170 -13.09 -13.45 -7.96
C ALA A 170 -12.77 -12.54 -6.77
N ALA A 171 -12.56 -11.25 -7.02
CA ALA A 171 -12.24 -10.29 -5.98
C ALA A 171 -13.45 -9.44 -5.57
N LEU A 172 -13.47 -9.04 -4.30
CA LEU A 172 -14.46 -8.11 -3.78
C LEU A 172 -13.91 -6.67 -3.87
N PHE A 173 -14.77 -5.73 -4.19
CA PHE A 173 -14.46 -4.32 -3.96
C PHE A 173 -15.00 -3.91 -2.59
N LYS A 174 -14.09 -3.73 -1.63
CA LYS A 174 -14.42 -3.36 -0.24
C LYS A 174 -13.47 -2.28 0.25
N ALA A 175 -13.51 -1.12 -0.39
CA ALA A 175 -12.70 0.01 0.05
C ALA A 175 -13.18 0.55 1.40
N ASN A 176 -12.25 0.79 2.31
CA ASN A 176 -12.50 1.44 3.59
C ASN A 176 -12.01 2.88 3.52
N VAL A 177 -12.81 3.82 4.01
CA VAL A 177 -12.41 5.24 4.16
C VAL A 177 -12.87 5.70 5.54
N SER A 178 -11.94 6.09 6.39
CA SER A 178 -12.24 6.53 7.75
C SER A 178 -11.44 7.77 8.15
N ALA A 179 -12.02 8.60 9.01
CA ALA A 179 -11.33 9.72 9.61
C ALA A 179 -10.43 9.23 10.74
N VAL A 180 -9.23 9.80 10.82
CA VAL A 180 -8.26 9.48 11.86
C VAL A 180 -7.58 10.75 12.36
N ASP A 181 -7.31 10.80 13.66
CA ASP A 181 -6.51 11.85 14.27
C ASP A 181 -5.05 11.39 14.27
N ILE A 182 -4.32 11.66 13.18
CA ILE A 182 -2.90 11.35 13.10
C ILE A 182 -2.11 12.63 13.39
N LEU A 183 -1.48 12.67 14.55
CA LEU A 183 -0.53 13.72 14.96
C LEU A 183 0.93 13.21 14.91
N SER A 184 1.13 11.97 14.52
CA SER A 184 2.43 11.30 14.47
C SER A 184 2.85 10.99 13.03
N PRO A 185 4.15 10.77 12.77
CA PRO A 185 4.60 10.28 11.48
C PRO A 185 3.93 8.95 11.11
N ILE A 186 3.79 8.73 9.81
CA ILE A 186 3.25 7.49 9.25
C ILE A 186 4.34 6.71 8.48
N LEU A 187 4.11 5.41 8.38
CA LEU A 187 4.80 4.51 7.47
C LEU A 187 3.75 3.84 6.59
N ILE A 188 3.98 3.80 5.26
CA ILE A 188 3.16 3.04 4.30
C ILE A 188 4.09 2.07 3.57
N THR A 189 3.68 0.80 3.44
CA THR A 189 4.48 -0.24 2.79
C THR A 189 3.64 -1.11 1.87
N SER A 190 4.23 -1.56 0.74
CA SER A 190 3.74 -2.74 0.01
C SER A 190 4.17 -4.03 0.69
N ASP A 191 3.61 -5.15 0.27
CA ASP A 191 3.87 -6.48 0.86
C ASP A 191 5.31 -6.96 0.62
N GLY A 192 5.97 -6.52 -0.45
CA GLY A 192 7.40 -6.76 -0.67
C GLY A 192 8.30 -6.28 0.48
N ILE A 193 7.77 -5.48 1.41
CA ILE A 193 8.43 -5.05 2.65
C ILE A 193 7.94 -5.87 3.84
N HIS A 194 6.66 -5.76 4.20
CA HIS A 194 6.15 -6.24 5.49
C HIS A 194 5.85 -7.74 5.54
N ASP A 195 5.92 -8.44 4.42
CA ASP A 195 5.90 -9.91 4.41
C ASP A 195 7.27 -10.51 4.76
N TYR A 196 8.33 -9.69 4.66
CA TYR A 196 9.71 -10.10 4.87
C TYR A 196 10.36 -9.46 6.09
N LEU A 197 9.72 -8.44 6.68
CA LEU A 197 10.20 -7.75 7.88
C LEU A 197 9.16 -7.84 8.99
N SER A 198 9.60 -8.23 10.16
CA SER A 198 8.80 -8.12 11.38
C SER A 198 8.57 -6.66 11.77
N VAL A 199 7.56 -6.41 12.60
CA VAL A 199 7.31 -5.07 13.16
C VAL A 199 8.53 -4.56 13.92
N ASP A 200 9.21 -5.41 14.68
CA ASP A 200 10.42 -5.07 15.43
C ASP A 200 11.54 -4.58 14.48
N GLU A 201 11.75 -5.23 13.31
CA GLU A 201 12.77 -4.80 12.33
C GLU A 201 12.40 -3.47 11.66
N LEU A 202 11.11 -3.20 11.45
CA LEU A 202 10.63 -1.90 10.98
C LEU A 202 10.90 -0.80 12.02
N GLU A 203 10.57 -1.07 13.30
CA GLU A 203 10.77 -0.17 14.43
C GLU A 203 12.26 0.11 14.68
N ASP A 204 13.10 -0.92 14.70
CA ASP A 204 14.56 -0.79 14.86
C ASP A 204 15.17 0.04 13.73
N THR A 205 14.69 -0.10 12.49
CA THR A 205 15.18 0.70 11.38
C THR A 205 14.80 2.17 11.56
N ILE A 206 13.58 2.46 12.01
CA ILE A 206 13.13 3.83 12.29
C ILE A 206 13.91 4.43 13.47
N ASP A 207 14.16 3.65 14.52
CA ASP A 207 14.94 4.11 15.69
C ASP A 207 16.38 4.48 15.31
N ASN A 208 17.01 3.70 14.43
CA ASN A 208 18.39 3.91 14.00
C ASN A 208 18.58 5.03 12.96
N TYR A 209 17.62 5.21 12.04
CA TYR A 209 17.78 6.11 10.89
C TYR A 209 16.80 7.29 10.92
N GLY A 210 15.87 7.34 11.86
CA GLY A 210 14.79 8.32 11.95
C GLY A 210 13.80 8.24 10.78
N ILE A 211 12.91 9.22 10.71
CA ILE A 211 12.02 9.40 9.56
C ILE A 211 12.83 10.05 8.44
N SER A 212 13.35 9.26 7.54
CA SER A 212 14.32 9.69 6.53
C SER A 212 14.27 8.85 5.25
N LEU A 213 14.85 9.37 4.18
CA LEU A 213 15.02 8.60 2.95
C LEU A 213 15.92 7.37 3.15
N GLN A 214 16.95 7.52 3.99
CA GLN A 214 17.86 6.42 4.31
C GLN A 214 17.12 5.27 5.01
N ALA A 215 16.16 5.57 5.89
CA ALA A 215 15.31 4.55 6.51
C ALA A 215 14.45 3.81 5.45
N CYS A 216 13.82 4.53 4.50
CA CYS A 216 13.06 3.92 3.42
C CYS A 216 13.92 2.96 2.58
N GLU A 217 15.10 3.41 2.17
CA GLU A 217 16.05 2.60 1.39
C GLU A 217 16.55 1.39 2.17
N ARG A 218 16.82 1.57 3.47
CA ARG A 218 17.27 0.48 4.34
C ARG A 218 16.23 -0.60 4.54
N LEU A 219 14.95 -0.24 4.66
CA LEU A 219 13.85 -1.22 4.74
C LEU A 219 13.76 -2.08 3.48
N ILE A 220 13.89 -1.48 2.30
CA ILE A 220 13.89 -2.24 1.03
C ILE A 220 15.10 -3.18 0.98
N GLU A 221 16.28 -2.71 1.38
CA GLU A 221 17.49 -3.53 1.41
C GLU A 221 17.35 -4.71 2.38
N LEU A 222 16.83 -4.48 3.59
CA LEU A 222 16.58 -5.53 4.59
C LEU A 222 15.57 -6.58 4.09
N ALA A 223 14.46 -6.13 3.51
CA ALA A 223 13.47 -7.04 2.94
C ALA A 223 14.09 -7.96 1.87
N ARG A 224 14.97 -7.42 1.02
CA ARG A 224 15.72 -8.21 0.04
C ARG A 224 16.71 -9.17 0.68
N GLN A 225 17.40 -8.77 1.74
CA GLN A 225 18.29 -9.65 2.51
C GLN A 225 17.52 -10.80 3.15
N ASN A 226 16.27 -10.56 3.56
CA ASN A 226 15.36 -11.58 4.08
C ASN A 226 14.64 -12.40 2.99
N GLY A 227 15.01 -12.21 1.71
CA GLY A 227 14.57 -13.04 0.60
C GLY A 227 13.45 -12.46 -0.25
N SER A 228 13.03 -11.20 -0.03
CA SER A 228 12.05 -10.54 -0.91
C SER A 228 12.57 -10.46 -2.34
N LYS A 229 11.74 -10.92 -3.27
CA LYS A 229 11.94 -10.78 -4.72
C LYS A 229 10.88 -9.89 -5.35
N ASP A 230 9.94 -9.40 -4.56
CA ASP A 230 8.83 -8.59 -5.01
C ASP A 230 9.21 -7.13 -5.21
N ASP A 231 8.34 -6.39 -5.87
CA ASP A 231 8.38 -4.93 -5.87
C ASP A 231 8.27 -4.44 -4.42
N ALA A 232 9.00 -3.40 -4.09
CA ALA A 232 9.08 -2.94 -2.72
C ALA A 232 8.95 -1.43 -2.65
N SER A 233 7.91 -0.95 -1.99
CA SER A 233 7.59 0.46 -1.85
C SER A 233 7.41 0.86 -0.39
N VAL A 234 8.04 1.97 -0.03
CA VAL A 234 8.01 2.56 1.31
C VAL A 234 7.76 4.05 1.23
N ILE A 235 6.88 4.56 2.05
CA ILE A 235 6.72 6.00 2.30
C ILE A 235 6.78 6.24 3.81
N MET A 236 7.56 7.22 4.22
CA MET A 236 7.61 7.73 5.59
C MET A 236 7.38 9.22 5.61
N GLY A 237 6.70 9.73 6.62
CA GLY A 237 6.58 11.17 6.79
C GLY A 237 5.45 11.58 7.71
N GLY A 238 5.29 12.89 7.89
CA GLY A 238 4.27 13.46 8.75
C GLY A 238 4.64 14.84 9.26
N VAL A 239 4.04 15.20 10.38
CA VAL A 239 4.33 16.46 11.08
C VAL A 239 5.69 16.33 11.77
N GLU A 240 6.58 17.30 11.51
CA GLU A 240 7.81 17.52 12.31
C GLU A 240 7.47 18.21 13.63
#